data_dc0949e9a68dc4a9ca36d3d0b619f607
#
_entry.id   dc0949e9a68dc4a9ca36d3d0b619f607
#
_cell.length_a   1.000
_cell.length_b   1.000
_cell.length_c   1.000
_cell.angle_alpha   90.00
_cell.angle_beta   90.00
_cell.angle_gamma   90.00
#
_symmetry.space_group_name_H-M   'P 1'
#
loop_
_entity.id
_entity.type
_entity.pdbx_description
1 polymer ?
#
loop_
_entity_poly.entity_id
_entity_poly.type
_entity_poly.pdbx_seq_one_letter_code
_entity_poly.pdbx_strand_id
1 'polypeptide(L)'
;MAQQVIEHEMTAKAPPATVFALLADGSTWPSWSPVGSFELVQAGDGDPEGVGAVRIFRTGRVRTTERVIMSKPNERFSYKLISGLAVRDYLATVQLVESGDRTVITWRSTFRAKVPGTGWIYRRQLSTFIGLTVNGLAAAAESQTLAGR
;
A
#
# COMPACT_ATOMS: atom_id res chain seq x y z
N MET A 1 3.89 -21.45 12.17
CA MET A 1 3.99 -20.14 12.84
C MET A 1 2.69 -19.37 12.66
N ALA A 2 2.34 -18.58 13.68
CA ALA A 2 1.10 -17.82 13.65
C ALA A 2 1.14 -16.72 12.58
N GLN A 3 0.04 -16.57 11.86
CA GLN A 3 -0.13 -15.46 10.94
C GLN A 3 -0.33 -14.14 11.71
N GLN A 4 0.37 -13.11 11.30
CA GLN A 4 0.18 -11.77 11.80
C GLN A 4 -0.79 -11.01 10.91
N VAL A 5 -1.63 -10.19 11.49
CA VAL A 5 -2.62 -9.36 10.76
C VAL A 5 -2.45 -7.91 11.20
N ILE A 6 -2.38 -7.02 10.22
CA ILE A 6 -2.37 -5.57 10.43
C ILE A 6 -3.56 -5.01 9.64
N GLU A 7 -4.37 -4.18 10.26
CA GLU A 7 -5.48 -3.52 9.58
C GLU A 7 -5.58 -2.08 10.05
N HIS A 8 -5.65 -1.17 9.10
CA HIS A 8 -5.88 0.24 9.32
C HIS A 8 -7.03 0.72 8.43
N GLU A 9 -7.89 1.55 8.99
CA GLU A 9 -9.00 2.16 8.27
C GLU A 9 -8.91 3.67 8.40
N MET A 10 -9.13 4.37 7.29
CA MET A 10 -9.12 5.83 7.25
C MET A 10 -10.16 6.30 6.23
N THR A 11 -10.89 7.35 6.58
CA THR A 11 -11.84 7.97 5.65
C THR A 11 -11.21 9.23 5.06
N ALA A 12 -11.24 9.32 3.73
CA ALA A 12 -10.75 10.48 2.99
C ALA A 12 -11.92 11.24 2.35
N LYS A 13 -11.89 12.56 2.43
CA LYS A 13 -12.81 13.44 1.71
C LYS A 13 -12.41 13.56 0.25
N ALA A 14 -12.49 12.47 -0.48
CA ALA A 14 -12.09 12.37 -1.87
C ALA A 14 -12.83 11.20 -2.52
N PRO A 15 -13.04 11.25 -3.85
CA PRO A 15 -13.66 10.12 -4.54
C PRO A 15 -12.67 8.95 -4.66
N PRO A 16 -13.17 7.71 -4.77
CA PRO A 16 -12.32 6.52 -4.89
C PRO A 16 -11.30 6.60 -6.02
N ALA A 17 -11.67 7.22 -7.13
CA ALA A 17 -10.77 7.37 -8.28
C ALA A 17 -9.51 8.16 -7.94
N THR A 18 -9.63 9.21 -7.14
CA THR A 18 -8.49 10.03 -6.71
C THR A 18 -7.59 9.24 -5.78
N VAL A 19 -8.17 8.50 -4.83
CA VAL A 19 -7.42 7.64 -3.90
C VAL A 19 -6.70 6.53 -4.69
N PHE A 20 -7.41 5.86 -5.58
CA PHE A 20 -6.87 4.75 -6.35
C PHE A 20 -5.71 5.19 -7.25
N ALA A 21 -5.82 6.35 -7.89
CA ALA A 21 -4.79 6.87 -8.77
C ALA A 21 -3.46 7.07 -8.03
N LEU A 22 -3.49 7.56 -6.80
CA LEU A 22 -2.30 7.71 -5.95
C LEU A 22 -1.74 6.37 -5.53
N LEU A 23 -2.60 5.46 -5.12
CA LEU A 23 -2.22 4.14 -4.64
C LEU A 23 -1.59 3.29 -5.74
N ALA A 24 -2.17 3.30 -6.93
CA ALA A 24 -1.70 2.48 -8.05
C ALA A 24 -0.43 3.03 -8.71
N ASP A 25 -0.18 4.32 -8.61
CA ASP A 25 1.02 4.96 -9.17
C ASP A 25 2.12 5.04 -8.10
N GLY A 26 3.05 4.09 -8.15
CA GLY A 26 4.15 4.01 -7.17
C GLY A 26 5.03 5.25 -7.14
N SER A 27 5.13 5.98 -8.24
CA SER A 27 5.95 7.20 -8.30
C SER A 27 5.42 8.32 -7.39
N THR A 28 4.16 8.25 -6.99
CA THR A 28 3.56 9.24 -6.09
C THR A 28 3.86 8.96 -4.61
N TRP A 29 4.16 7.72 -4.26
CA TRP A 29 4.28 7.28 -2.87
C TRP A 29 5.29 8.09 -2.04
N PRO A 30 6.45 8.51 -2.57
CA PRO A 30 7.36 9.34 -1.79
C PRO A 30 6.75 10.66 -1.33
N SER A 31 5.75 11.17 -2.03
CA SER A 31 5.12 12.46 -1.69
C SER A 31 4.10 12.36 -0.56
N TRP A 32 3.58 11.16 -0.26
CA TRP A 32 2.53 11.02 0.75
C TRP A 32 2.78 9.89 1.77
N SER A 33 3.81 9.09 1.61
CA SER A 33 4.14 7.99 2.53
C SER A 33 5.57 8.13 3.05
N PRO A 34 5.99 7.32 4.04
CA PRO A 34 7.39 7.33 4.50
C PRO A 34 8.40 6.79 3.48
N VAL A 35 7.94 6.26 2.34
CA VAL A 35 8.80 5.74 1.28
C VAL A 35 9.65 6.88 0.71
N GLY A 36 10.96 6.64 0.54
CA GLY A 36 11.89 7.63 -0.01
C GLY A 36 11.98 7.62 -1.52
N SER A 37 11.90 6.46 -2.16
CA SER A 37 12.02 6.35 -3.61
C SER A 37 11.29 5.11 -4.16
N PHE A 38 11.01 5.16 -5.46
CA PHE A 38 10.28 4.13 -6.19
C PHE A 38 10.99 3.81 -7.50
N GLU A 39 10.93 2.54 -7.91
CA GLU A 39 11.42 2.08 -9.21
C GLU A 39 10.48 1.00 -9.75
N LEU A 40 10.05 1.15 -11.00
CA LEU A 40 9.30 0.11 -11.71
C LEU A 40 10.31 -0.80 -12.42
N VAL A 41 10.40 -2.05 -11.97
CA VAL A 41 11.38 -3.02 -12.50
C VAL A 41 10.79 -3.79 -13.67
N GLN A 42 9.52 -4.14 -13.60
CA GLN A 42 8.81 -4.91 -14.61
C GLN A 42 7.42 -4.35 -14.77
N ALA A 43 7.03 -4.06 -16.01
CA ALA A 43 5.69 -3.59 -16.30
C ALA A 43 4.67 -4.72 -16.15
N GLY A 44 3.46 -4.36 -15.77
CA GLY A 44 2.33 -5.28 -15.67
C GLY A 44 1.58 -5.45 -16.99
N ASP A 45 0.50 -6.22 -16.93
CA ASP A 45 -0.36 -6.46 -18.08
C ASP A 45 -1.28 -5.26 -18.35
N GLY A 46 -1.22 -4.74 -19.56
CA GLY A 46 -2.08 -3.65 -20.01
C GLY A 46 -1.72 -2.27 -19.48
N ASP A 47 -1.39 -2.17 -18.22
CA ASP A 47 -1.00 -0.95 -17.52
C ASP A 47 0.42 -1.15 -16.97
N PRO A 48 1.32 -0.15 -17.06
CA PRO A 48 2.68 -0.31 -16.54
C PRO A 48 2.73 -0.76 -15.08
N GLU A 49 1.79 -0.33 -14.25
CA GLU A 49 1.69 -0.77 -12.86
C GLU A 49 0.45 -1.65 -12.60
N GLY A 50 -0.04 -2.33 -13.63
CA GLY A 50 -1.11 -3.30 -13.52
C GLY A 50 -0.64 -4.62 -12.93
N VAL A 51 -1.52 -5.63 -12.98
CA VAL A 51 -1.23 -6.98 -12.46
C VAL A 51 0.05 -7.53 -13.09
N GLY A 52 0.94 -8.07 -12.24
CA GLY A 52 2.24 -8.57 -12.65
C GLY A 52 3.37 -7.55 -12.55
N ALA A 53 3.06 -6.27 -12.36
CA ALA A 53 4.09 -5.23 -12.20
C ALA A 53 4.96 -5.52 -10.98
N VAL A 54 6.26 -5.34 -11.13
CA VAL A 54 7.23 -5.49 -10.03
C VAL A 54 7.77 -4.12 -9.71
N ARG A 55 7.61 -3.72 -8.45
CA ARG A 55 7.96 -2.40 -7.95
C ARG A 55 8.97 -2.52 -6.82
N ILE A 56 9.93 -1.60 -6.78
CA ILE A 56 10.88 -1.49 -5.68
C ILE A 56 10.61 -0.17 -4.95
N PHE A 57 10.45 -0.27 -3.64
CA PHE A 57 10.36 0.89 -2.75
C PHE A 57 11.55 0.89 -1.80
N ARG A 58 12.15 2.06 -1.62
CA ARG A 58 13.24 2.25 -0.65
C ARG A 58 12.79 3.20 0.44
N THR A 59 12.99 2.75 1.68
CA THR A 59 12.67 3.55 2.88
C THR A 59 13.90 3.49 3.78
N GLY A 60 14.67 4.58 3.82
CA GLY A 60 15.95 4.56 4.51
C GLY A 60 16.87 3.50 3.91
N ARG A 61 17.31 2.54 4.73
CA ARG A 61 18.16 1.44 4.28
C ARG A 61 17.38 0.20 3.84
N VAL A 62 16.07 0.23 3.99
CA VAL A 62 15.21 -0.90 3.64
C VAL A 62 14.81 -0.78 2.17
N ARG A 63 14.96 -1.88 1.44
CA ARG A 63 14.55 -1.98 0.04
C ARG A 63 13.60 -3.16 -0.08
N THR A 64 12.36 -2.88 -0.46
CA THR A 64 11.34 -3.92 -0.65
C THR A 64 11.01 -4.07 -2.12
N THR A 65 10.85 -5.31 -2.56
CA THR A 65 10.41 -5.65 -3.91
C THR A 65 9.03 -6.26 -3.81
N GLU A 66 8.08 -5.72 -4.55
CA GLU A 66 6.68 -6.10 -4.50
C GLU A 66 6.14 -6.43 -5.89
N ARG A 67 5.16 -7.34 -5.95
CA ARG A 67 4.44 -7.64 -7.17
C ARG A 67 2.97 -7.32 -7.00
N VAL A 68 2.41 -6.58 -7.93
CA VAL A 68 0.97 -6.31 -7.98
C VAL A 68 0.26 -7.60 -8.41
N ILE A 69 -0.68 -8.07 -7.59
CA ILE A 69 -1.42 -9.31 -7.87
C ILE A 69 -2.89 -9.06 -8.17
N MET A 70 -3.41 -7.90 -7.84
CA MET A 70 -4.77 -7.50 -8.16
C MET A 70 -4.83 -5.98 -8.31
N SER A 71 -5.53 -5.51 -9.35
CA SER A 71 -5.77 -4.09 -9.56
C SER A 71 -7.17 -3.95 -10.16
N LYS A 72 -8.13 -3.61 -9.30
CA LYS A 72 -9.51 -3.34 -9.70
C LYS A 72 -9.75 -1.85 -9.49
N PRO A 73 -9.76 -1.05 -10.58
CA PRO A 73 -9.81 0.40 -10.48
C PRO A 73 -10.90 0.90 -9.55
N ASN A 74 -10.52 1.81 -8.67
CA ASN A 74 -11.39 2.50 -7.71
C ASN A 74 -12.02 1.61 -6.63
N GLU A 75 -11.66 0.32 -6.57
CA GLU A 75 -12.25 -0.62 -5.62
C GLU A 75 -11.21 -1.36 -4.79
N ARG A 76 -10.18 -1.94 -5.43
CA ARG A 76 -9.24 -2.81 -4.72
C ARG A 76 -7.88 -2.86 -5.39
N PHE A 77 -6.85 -2.89 -4.56
CA PHE A 77 -5.46 -3.03 -5.01
C PHE A 77 -4.74 -3.98 -4.05
N SER A 78 -4.09 -5.01 -4.58
CA SER A 78 -3.36 -5.99 -3.76
C SER A 78 -1.97 -6.21 -4.31
N TYR A 79 -1.02 -6.38 -3.41
CA TYR A 79 0.36 -6.72 -3.76
C TYR A 79 0.94 -7.68 -2.74
N LYS A 80 1.93 -8.43 -3.18
CA LYS A 80 2.69 -9.31 -2.30
C LYS A 80 4.15 -8.89 -2.26
N LEU A 81 4.79 -9.12 -1.12
CA LEU A 81 6.21 -8.87 -0.96
C LEU A 81 7.00 -10.04 -1.56
N ILE A 82 7.96 -9.73 -2.43
CA ILE A 82 8.87 -10.71 -3.01
C ILE A 82 10.11 -10.83 -2.13
N SER A 83 10.67 -9.69 -1.71
CA SER A 83 11.89 -9.65 -0.89
C SER A 83 12.03 -8.32 -0.15
N GLY A 84 12.94 -8.29 0.81
CA GLY A 84 13.33 -7.06 1.52
C GLY A 84 13.05 -7.06 3.01
N LEU A 85 12.21 -7.96 3.51
CA LEU A 85 11.89 -8.10 4.93
C LEU A 85 11.99 -9.56 5.34
N ALA A 86 12.31 -9.81 6.60
CA ALA A 86 12.42 -11.17 7.14
C ALA A 86 11.04 -11.71 7.53
N VAL A 87 10.12 -11.71 6.58
CA VAL A 87 8.75 -12.22 6.72
C VAL A 87 8.41 -13.13 5.55
N ARG A 88 7.38 -13.96 5.73
CA ARG A 88 6.89 -14.89 4.70
C ARG A 88 5.44 -14.58 4.38
N ASP A 89 5.06 -14.87 3.14
CA ASP A 89 3.67 -14.80 2.67
C ASP A 89 3.02 -13.45 2.96
N TYR A 90 3.81 -12.38 2.78
CA TYR A 90 3.28 -11.04 2.98
C TYR A 90 2.34 -10.66 1.84
N LEU A 91 1.11 -10.34 2.20
CA LEU A 91 0.06 -9.92 1.30
C LEU A 91 -0.60 -8.67 1.85
N ALA A 92 -0.71 -7.63 1.05
CA ALA A 92 -1.45 -6.43 1.39
C ALA A 92 -2.62 -6.26 0.44
N THR A 93 -3.77 -5.90 0.98
CA THR A 93 -4.96 -5.59 0.21
C THR A 93 -5.52 -4.25 0.69
N VAL A 94 -5.70 -3.33 -0.25
CA VAL A 94 -6.31 -2.04 0.01
C VAL A 94 -7.68 -2.04 -0.65
N GLN A 95 -8.73 -1.83 0.16
CA GLN A 95 -10.10 -1.80 -0.31
C GLN A 95 -10.64 -0.39 -0.17
N LEU A 96 -11.32 0.09 -1.21
CA LEU A 96 -11.92 1.41 -1.26
C LEU A 96 -13.43 1.27 -1.37
N VAL A 97 -14.15 1.91 -0.46
CA VAL A 97 -15.61 1.91 -0.45
C VAL A 97 -16.09 3.36 -0.48
N GLU A 98 -16.86 3.71 -1.51
CA GLU A 98 -17.45 5.04 -1.61
C GLU A 98 -18.56 5.22 -0.57
N SER A 99 -18.56 6.37 0.08
CA SER A 99 -19.57 6.75 1.08
C SER A 99 -19.87 8.24 0.93
N GLY A 100 -20.87 8.57 0.10
CA GLY A 100 -21.18 9.96 -0.23
C GLY A 100 -20.05 10.62 -0.99
N ASP A 101 -19.53 11.74 -0.46
CA ASP A 101 -18.38 12.46 -1.01
C ASP A 101 -17.04 11.95 -0.48
N ARG A 102 -17.05 10.83 0.24
CA ARG A 102 -15.89 10.27 0.92
C ARG A 102 -15.58 8.86 0.44
N THR A 103 -14.36 8.42 0.75
CA THR A 103 -13.92 7.05 0.53
C THR A 103 -13.40 6.47 1.84
N VAL A 104 -13.90 5.29 2.21
CA VAL A 104 -13.37 4.53 3.32
C VAL A 104 -12.25 3.64 2.77
N ILE A 105 -11.03 3.84 3.27
CA ILE A 105 -9.84 3.12 2.87
C ILE A 105 -9.56 2.08 3.95
N THR A 106 -9.56 0.79 3.59
CA THR A 106 -9.18 -0.29 4.50
C THR A 106 -7.91 -0.94 3.95
N TRP A 107 -6.83 -0.88 4.71
CA TRP A 107 -5.54 -1.47 4.34
C TRP A 107 -5.26 -2.63 5.27
N ARG A 108 -5.26 -3.85 4.72
CA ARG A 108 -5.05 -5.07 5.48
C ARG A 108 -3.83 -5.80 4.96
N SER A 109 -2.92 -6.13 5.88
CA SER A 109 -1.73 -6.90 5.56
C SER A 109 -1.67 -8.14 6.43
N THR A 110 -1.27 -9.26 5.84
CA THR A 110 -1.05 -10.52 6.54
C THR A 110 0.34 -11.03 6.21
N PHE A 111 1.00 -11.67 7.18
CA PHE A 111 2.31 -12.26 6.97
C PHE A 111 2.64 -13.25 8.09
N ARG A 112 3.74 -13.96 7.91
CA ARG A 112 4.31 -14.85 8.93
C ARG A 112 5.76 -14.46 9.18
N ALA A 113 6.23 -14.57 10.42
CA ALA A 113 7.63 -14.30 10.72
C ALA A 113 8.52 -15.38 10.11
N LYS A 114 9.64 -14.98 9.52
CA LYS A 114 10.64 -15.91 9.01
C LYS A 114 11.44 -16.55 10.15
N VAL A 115 11.69 -15.78 11.22
CA VAL A 115 12.37 -16.24 12.42
C VAL A 115 11.35 -16.43 13.54
N PRO A 116 11.27 -17.63 14.15
CA PRO A 116 10.32 -17.88 15.22
C PRO A 116 10.43 -16.85 16.36
N GLY A 117 9.29 -16.41 16.88
CA GLY A 117 9.22 -15.46 18.00
C GLY A 117 9.37 -13.99 17.62
N THR A 118 9.61 -13.65 16.35
CA THR A 118 9.81 -12.25 15.93
C THR A 118 8.58 -11.61 15.29
N GLY A 119 7.48 -12.35 15.12
CA GLY A 119 6.29 -11.86 14.43
C GLY A 119 5.71 -10.58 15.03
N TRP A 120 5.67 -10.48 16.35
CA TRP A 120 5.13 -9.32 17.05
C TRP A 120 5.96 -8.05 16.81
N ILE A 121 7.29 -8.21 16.64
CA ILE A 121 8.20 -7.08 16.37
C ILE A 121 7.88 -6.51 14.99
N TYR A 122 7.83 -7.37 13.97
CA TYR A 122 7.51 -6.95 12.61
C TYR A 122 6.09 -6.39 12.51
N ARG A 123 5.13 -7.01 13.19
CA ARG A 123 3.77 -6.50 13.23
C ARG A 123 3.73 -5.07 13.78
N ARG A 124 4.45 -4.81 14.85
CA ARG A 124 4.49 -3.46 15.45
C ARG A 124 5.13 -2.44 14.51
N GLN A 125 6.27 -2.78 13.91
CA GLN A 125 6.98 -1.89 12.98
C GLN A 125 6.17 -1.63 11.72
N LEU A 126 5.63 -2.68 11.13
CA LEU A 126 4.82 -2.57 9.91
C LEU A 126 3.50 -1.87 10.17
N SER A 127 2.89 -2.07 11.34
CA SER A 127 1.66 -1.38 11.69
C SER A 127 1.87 0.13 11.75
N THR A 128 2.98 0.59 12.34
CA THR A 128 3.32 2.00 12.36
C THR A 128 3.52 2.54 10.94
N PHE A 129 4.28 1.82 10.12
CA PHE A 129 4.54 2.22 8.73
C PHE A 129 3.25 2.29 7.90
N ILE A 130 2.41 1.26 8.00
CA ILE A 130 1.15 1.19 7.25
C ILE A 130 0.18 2.27 7.73
N GLY A 131 0.13 2.52 9.03
CA GLY A 131 -0.70 3.59 9.58
C GLY A 131 -0.32 4.96 9.02
N LEU A 132 0.97 5.27 8.96
CA LEU A 132 1.47 6.51 8.36
C LEU A 132 1.16 6.55 6.85
N THR A 133 1.26 5.43 6.19
CA THR A 133 0.99 5.31 4.74
C THR A 133 -0.49 5.59 4.45
N VAL A 134 -1.40 4.98 5.20
CA VAL A 134 -2.85 5.17 5.01
C VAL A 134 -3.24 6.61 5.32
N ASN A 135 -2.72 7.18 6.40
CA ASN A 135 -2.98 8.58 6.74
C ASN A 135 -2.48 9.53 5.65
N GLY A 136 -1.29 9.27 5.14
CA GLY A 136 -0.70 10.07 4.06
C GLY A 136 -1.50 9.97 2.77
N LEU A 137 -1.97 8.78 2.43
CA LEU A 137 -2.81 8.55 1.25
C LEU A 137 -4.11 9.35 1.34
N ALA A 138 -4.79 9.28 2.48
CA ALA A 138 -6.03 10.03 2.70
C ALA A 138 -5.80 11.54 2.58
N ALA A 139 -4.76 12.05 3.21
CA ALA A 139 -4.42 13.48 3.17
C ALA A 139 -4.07 13.95 1.75
N ALA A 140 -3.31 13.16 1.00
CA ALA A 140 -2.94 13.48 -0.37
C ALA A 140 -4.16 13.50 -1.29
N ALA A 141 -5.06 12.52 -1.15
CA ALA A 141 -6.28 12.46 -1.94
C ALA A 141 -7.19 13.66 -1.65
N GLU A 142 -7.33 14.06 -0.38
CA GLU A 142 -8.09 15.23 0.01
C GLU A 142 -7.49 16.50 -0.57
N SER A 143 -6.17 16.64 -0.52
CA SER A 143 -5.45 17.79 -1.06
C SER A 143 -5.66 17.94 -2.56
N GLN A 144 -5.59 16.84 -3.32
CA GLN A 144 -5.85 16.85 -4.76
C GLN A 144 -7.31 17.22 -5.08
N THR A 145 -8.24 16.72 -4.29
CA THR A 145 -9.66 17.00 -4.48
C THR A 145 -9.95 18.50 -4.26
N LEU A 146 -9.35 19.10 -3.23
CA LEU A 146 -9.47 20.52 -2.97
C LEU A 146 -8.83 21.38 -4.08
N ALA A 147 -7.68 20.95 -4.59
CA ALA A 147 -6.96 21.68 -5.65
C ALA A 147 -7.72 21.63 -6.98
N GLY A 148 -8.53 20.60 -7.23
CA GLY A 148 -9.32 20.46 -8.44
C GLY A 148 -10.66 21.19 -8.43
N ARG A 149 -10.99 21.89 -7.36
CA ARG A 149 -12.25 22.64 -7.22
C ARG A 149 -12.14 24.07 -7.68
#